data_a2f153daa054400de27d540f27973471
#
_entry.id   a2f153daa054400de27d540f27973471
#
_cell.length_a   1.000
_cell.length_b   1.000
_cell.length_c   1.000
_cell.angle_alpha   90.00
_cell.angle_beta   90.00
_cell.angle_gamma   90.00
#
_symmetry.space_group_name_H-M   'P 1'
#
loop_
_entity.id
_entity.type
_entity.pdbx_description
1 polymer ?
#
loop_
_entity_poly.entity_id
_entity_poly.type
_entity_poly.pdbx_seq_one_letter_code
_entity_poly.pdbx_strand_id
1 'polypeptide(L)'
;MKKHLLTVSALCLLAACAGFKPDYVKTDGSEKSVPAWTHQSKAHKIDSSSEAKKNRYFVADAQNVNQRLCLKAAETRATQKIASEIAQEIMGAFEENSASRNDDANSRMKDMLQQNIQVNLHGVVVGEKYWEKRAYKKEMGAEKDYTAYKCDVVVKITKAALADALEMYKAKTMRTLKGEDKAAMSQAVDNYVADLRAEN
;
A
#
# COMPACT_ATOMS: atom_id res chain seq x y z
N MET A 1 -50.44 -32.49 9.29
CA MET A 1 -49.15 -32.58 9.97
C MET A 1 -48.06 -32.08 9.02
N LYS A 2 -47.83 -30.76 8.85
CA LYS A 2 -46.78 -30.14 8.02
C LYS A 2 -46.62 -28.64 8.39
N LYS A 3 -46.27 -28.29 9.63
CA LYS A 3 -46.06 -26.87 10.02
C LYS A 3 -44.90 -26.61 11.05
N HIS A 4 -44.01 -27.56 11.28
CA HIS A 4 -42.95 -27.37 12.33
C HIS A 4 -41.49 -27.46 11.82
N LEU A 5 -41.21 -27.30 10.50
CA LEU A 5 -39.85 -27.48 9.98
C LEU A 5 -39.17 -26.19 9.53
N LEU A 6 -39.73 -25.02 9.80
CA LEU A 6 -39.23 -23.74 9.30
C LEU A 6 -38.63 -22.80 10.36
N THR A 7 -38.60 -23.19 11.63
CA THR A 7 -38.17 -22.31 12.74
C THR A 7 -36.77 -22.59 13.27
N VAL A 8 -36.10 -23.65 12.83
CA VAL A 8 -34.74 -23.99 13.35
C VAL A 8 -33.60 -23.35 12.55
N SER A 9 -33.83 -22.91 11.32
CA SER A 9 -32.78 -22.35 10.46
C SER A 9 -32.42 -20.89 10.73
N ALA A 10 -33.20 -20.15 11.51
CA ALA A 10 -32.98 -18.71 11.74
C ALA A 10 -32.06 -18.40 12.93
N LEU A 11 -31.76 -19.39 13.80
CA LEU A 11 -30.98 -19.15 15.02
C LEU A 11 -29.45 -19.28 14.85
N CYS A 12 -28.98 -19.86 13.73
CA CYS A 12 -27.53 -20.06 13.50
C CYS A 12 -26.80 -18.86 12.89
N LEU A 13 -27.48 -17.79 12.51
CA LEU A 13 -26.86 -16.64 11.85
C LEU A 13 -26.38 -15.52 12.81
N LEU A 14 -26.63 -15.63 14.11
CA LEU A 14 -26.25 -14.59 15.09
C LEU A 14 -24.92 -14.85 15.83
N ALA A 15 -24.24 -15.95 15.57
CA ALA A 15 -22.99 -16.32 16.27
C ALA A 15 -21.70 -15.86 15.56
N ALA A 16 -21.77 -15.14 14.44
CA ALA A 16 -20.59 -14.82 13.60
C ALA A 16 -19.94 -13.47 13.91
N CYS A 17 -20.37 -12.74 14.94
CA CYS A 17 -19.73 -11.48 15.34
C CYS A 17 -18.97 -11.61 16.68
N ALA A 18 -18.26 -12.72 16.90
CA ALA A 18 -17.24 -12.75 17.93
C ALA A 18 -16.06 -11.88 17.45
N GLY A 19 -16.03 -10.62 17.87
CA GLY A 19 -14.95 -9.69 17.54
C GLY A 19 -13.60 -10.37 17.79
N PHE A 20 -12.72 -10.33 16.80
CA PHE A 20 -11.37 -10.89 16.91
C PHE A 20 -10.66 -10.24 18.11
N LYS A 21 -10.45 -11.00 19.19
CA LYS A 21 -9.69 -10.51 20.33
C LYS A 21 -8.21 -10.56 20.00
N PRO A 22 -7.46 -9.47 20.20
CA PRO A 22 -6.02 -9.49 19.96
C PRO A 22 -5.33 -10.47 20.91
N ASP A 23 -4.30 -11.13 20.44
CA ASP A 23 -3.44 -12.06 21.19
C ASP A 23 -2.32 -11.34 21.96
N TYR A 24 -2.44 -10.02 22.10
CA TYR A 24 -1.45 -9.16 22.75
C TYR A 24 -2.11 -8.09 23.63
N VAL A 25 -1.29 -7.55 24.54
CA VAL A 25 -1.58 -6.34 25.31
C VAL A 25 -0.61 -5.23 24.87
N LYS A 26 -1.13 -4.03 24.58
CA LYS A 26 -0.30 -2.84 24.38
C LYS A 26 0.28 -2.41 25.70
N THR A 27 1.61 -2.40 25.82
CA THR A 27 2.33 -2.03 27.05
C THR A 27 2.93 -0.64 26.99
N ASP A 28 3.16 -0.09 25.77
CA ASP A 28 3.74 1.23 25.54
C ASP A 28 3.41 1.70 24.11
N GLY A 29 3.63 2.98 23.78
CA GLY A 29 3.40 3.50 22.45
C GLY A 29 3.68 4.99 22.31
N SER A 30 3.89 5.45 21.07
CA SER A 30 4.07 6.87 20.74
C SER A 30 2.84 7.70 21.07
N GLU A 31 1.65 7.10 21.04
CA GLU A 31 0.37 7.74 21.33
C GLU A 31 -0.53 6.81 22.15
N LYS A 32 -1.49 7.40 22.88
CA LYS A 32 -2.46 6.63 23.67
C LYS A 32 -3.37 5.75 22.81
N SER A 33 -3.83 6.28 21.68
CA SER A 33 -4.69 5.59 20.70
C SER A 33 -3.96 5.39 19.38
N VAL A 34 -4.38 4.38 18.63
CA VAL A 34 -3.87 4.15 17.29
C VAL A 34 -4.39 5.26 16.38
N PRO A 35 -3.53 6.01 15.67
CA PRO A 35 -3.96 7.05 14.76
C PRO A 35 -4.80 6.49 13.61
N ALA A 36 -5.83 7.23 13.20
CA ALA A 36 -6.74 6.78 12.14
C ALA A 36 -6.03 6.54 10.80
N TRP A 37 -4.93 7.24 10.52
CA TRP A 37 -4.16 7.08 9.30
C TRP A 37 -3.48 5.70 9.17
N THR A 38 -3.22 4.99 10.28
CA THR A 38 -2.58 3.66 10.25
C THR A 38 -3.47 2.59 9.60
N HIS A 39 -4.79 2.80 9.61
CA HIS A 39 -5.78 1.88 9.04
C HIS A 39 -6.29 2.31 7.65
N GLN A 40 -5.84 3.45 7.14
CA GLN A 40 -6.34 4.00 5.89
C GLN A 40 -5.22 3.97 4.83
N SER A 41 -5.45 3.25 3.73
CA SER A 41 -4.56 3.29 2.56
C SER A 41 -4.46 4.69 1.91
N LYS A 42 -5.39 5.60 2.26
CA LYS A 42 -5.41 6.99 1.79
C LYS A 42 -5.19 7.93 2.97
N ALA A 43 -3.93 8.27 3.22
CA ALA A 43 -3.52 9.10 4.36
C ALA A 43 -3.74 10.63 4.19
N HIS A 44 -4.70 11.05 3.37
CA HIS A 44 -4.98 12.45 3.04
C HIS A 44 -5.57 13.29 4.19
N LYS A 45 -5.68 12.75 5.39
CA LYS A 45 -6.04 13.53 6.60
C LYS A 45 -4.84 14.09 7.36
N ILE A 46 -3.63 13.81 6.90
CA ILE A 46 -2.39 14.19 7.59
C ILE A 46 -2.01 15.63 7.27
N ASP A 47 -2.25 16.06 6.05
CA ASP A 47 -1.92 17.41 5.57
C ASP A 47 -3.18 18.26 5.37
N SER A 48 -2.98 19.59 5.23
CA SER A 48 -4.02 20.50 4.81
C SER A 48 -4.62 20.07 3.45
N SER A 49 -5.86 20.47 3.17
CA SER A 49 -6.54 20.08 1.93
C SER A 49 -5.78 20.49 0.66
N SER A 50 -5.05 21.60 0.69
CA SER A 50 -4.20 22.07 -0.42
C SER A 50 -2.95 21.23 -0.60
N GLU A 51 -2.28 20.82 0.47
CA GLU A 51 -1.11 19.94 0.40
C GLU A 51 -1.52 18.51 0.03
N ALA A 52 -2.65 18.03 0.55
CA ALA A 52 -3.17 16.70 0.22
C ALA A 52 -3.44 16.53 -1.28
N LYS A 53 -3.84 17.60 -1.98
CA LYS A 53 -4.04 17.55 -3.44
C LYS A 53 -2.73 17.42 -4.22
N LYS A 54 -1.63 17.98 -3.73
CA LYS A 54 -0.32 17.96 -4.40
C LYS A 54 0.48 16.67 -4.17
N ASN A 55 0.10 15.88 -3.17
CA ASN A 55 0.86 14.72 -2.75
C ASN A 55 0.07 13.41 -2.91
N ARG A 56 0.80 12.31 -3.03
CA ARG A 56 0.30 10.95 -2.78
C ARG A 56 0.92 10.42 -1.49
N TYR A 57 0.14 9.61 -0.76
CA TYR A 57 0.49 9.09 0.57
C TYR A 57 0.48 7.57 0.55
N PHE A 58 1.50 6.98 1.18
CA PHE A 58 1.64 5.53 1.24
C PHE A 58 1.95 5.13 2.67
N VAL A 59 1.12 4.23 3.20
CA VAL A 59 1.27 3.72 4.57
C VAL A 59 1.77 2.30 4.49
N ALA A 60 2.76 1.97 5.30
CA ALA A 60 3.19 0.60 5.52
C ALA A 60 3.51 0.36 6.98
N ASP A 61 3.48 -0.90 7.34
CA ASP A 61 3.75 -1.36 8.68
C ASP A 61 4.90 -2.38 8.73
N ALA A 62 5.44 -2.54 9.92
CA ALA A 62 6.41 -3.57 10.23
C ALA A 62 6.26 -4.03 11.68
N GLN A 63 6.85 -5.19 11.97
CA GLN A 63 6.99 -5.70 13.33
C GLN A 63 8.43 -6.12 13.56
N ASN A 64 8.99 -5.76 14.73
CA ASN A 64 10.35 -6.14 15.12
C ASN A 64 10.49 -6.11 16.65
N VAL A 65 11.42 -6.88 17.18
CA VAL A 65 11.75 -6.84 18.62
C VAL A 65 12.49 -5.57 19.03
N ASN A 66 13.05 -4.85 18.08
CA ASN A 66 13.73 -3.58 18.27
C ASN A 66 12.94 -2.46 17.60
N GLN A 67 12.58 -1.43 18.37
CA GLN A 67 11.76 -0.28 17.91
C GLN A 67 12.38 0.45 16.72
N ARG A 68 13.69 0.74 16.77
CA ARG A 68 14.38 1.46 15.69
C ARG A 68 14.37 0.69 14.38
N LEU A 69 14.63 -0.62 14.45
CA LEU A 69 14.58 -1.50 13.28
C LEU A 69 13.15 -1.64 12.75
N CYS A 70 12.16 -1.68 13.64
CA CYS A 70 10.75 -1.70 13.31
C CYS A 70 10.34 -0.46 12.48
N LEU A 71 10.64 0.74 12.97
CA LEU A 71 10.38 2.00 12.26
C LEU A 71 11.11 2.08 10.92
N LYS A 72 12.39 1.67 10.88
CA LYS A 72 13.16 1.66 9.63
C LYS A 72 12.62 0.68 8.59
N ALA A 73 12.18 -0.50 9.03
CA ALA A 73 11.55 -1.47 8.15
C ALA A 73 10.20 -0.96 7.59
N ALA A 74 9.37 -0.33 8.44
CA ALA A 74 8.11 0.28 7.99
C ALA A 74 8.35 1.40 6.96
N GLU A 75 9.33 2.28 7.20
CA GLU A 75 9.74 3.35 6.28
C GLU A 75 10.20 2.79 4.92
N THR A 76 11.05 1.75 4.95
CA THR A 76 11.51 1.09 3.72
C THR A 76 10.35 0.47 2.94
N ARG A 77 9.45 -0.25 3.64
CA ARG A 77 8.25 -0.83 3.01
C ARG A 77 7.32 0.22 2.43
N ALA A 78 7.10 1.33 3.12
CA ALA A 78 6.26 2.42 2.62
C ALA A 78 6.85 3.03 1.34
N THR A 79 8.17 3.20 1.27
CA THR A 79 8.86 3.69 0.06
C THR A 79 8.76 2.68 -1.09
N GLN A 80 8.95 1.38 -0.83
CA GLN A 80 8.79 0.33 -1.84
C GLN A 80 7.35 0.25 -2.36
N LYS A 81 6.38 0.48 -1.50
CA LYS A 81 4.96 0.47 -1.83
C LYS A 81 4.61 1.53 -2.87
N ILE A 82 5.27 2.70 -2.88
CA ILE A 82 5.09 3.71 -3.92
C ILE A 82 5.28 3.09 -5.31
N ALA A 83 6.46 2.50 -5.56
CA ALA A 83 6.79 1.94 -6.85
C ALA A 83 5.86 0.78 -7.24
N SER A 84 5.50 -0.07 -6.26
CA SER A 84 4.61 -1.22 -6.49
C SER A 84 3.18 -0.81 -6.86
N GLU A 85 2.58 0.13 -6.13
CA GLU A 85 1.21 0.58 -6.40
C GLU A 85 1.12 1.33 -7.73
N ILE A 86 2.09 2.22 -8.01
CA ILE A 86 2.13 2.96 -9.28
C ILE A 86 2.33 2.01 -10.47
N ALA A 87 3.24 1.04 -10.35
CA ALA A 87 3.42 0.04 -11.39
C ALA A 87 2.15 -0.78 -11.63
N GLN A 88 1.41 -1.12 -10.57
CA GLN A 88 0.15 -1.84 -10.67
C GLN A 88 -0.94 -1.02 -11.36
N GLU A 89 -1.08 0.26 -11.02
CA GLU A 89 -2.05 1.18 -11.63
C GLU A 89 -1.79 1.35 -13.13
N ILE A 90 -0.51 1.55 -13.51
CA ILE A 90 -0.11 1.69 -14.93
C ILE A 90 -0.32 0.38 -15.70
N MET A 91 0.05 -0.76 -15.10
CA MET A 91 -0.15 -2.07 -15.74
C MET A 91 -1.62 -2.41 -15.92
N GLY A 92 -2.51 -2.04 -14.97
CA GLY A 92 -3.95 -2.19 -15.15
C GLY A 92 -4.45 -1.43 -16.38
N ALA A 93 -4.05 -0.17 -16.55
CA ALA A 93 -4.41 0.61 -17.74
C ALA A 93 -3.78 0.07 -19.04
N PHE A 94 -2.57 -0.50 -18.96
CA PHE A 94 -1.94 -1.17 -20.10
C PHE A 94 -2.72 -2.42 -20.52
N GLU A 95 -3.08 -3.29 -19.58
CA GLU A 95 -3.80 -4.54 -19.85
C GLU A 95 -5.19 -4.32 -20.43
N GLU A 96 -5.87 -3.24 -20.04
CA GLU A 96 -7.16 -2.84 -20.60
C GLU A 96 -7.05 -2.45 -22.08
N ASN A 97 -5.91 -1.91 -22.51
CA ASN A 97 -5.67 -1.40 -23.87
C ASN A 97 -4.82 -2.32 -24.74
N SER A 98 -4.26 -3.39 -24.18
CA SER A 98 -3.40 -4.33 -24.90
C SER A 98 -4.20 -5.54 -25.39
N ALA A 99 -3.98 -5.94 -26.65
CA ALA A 99 -4.49 -7.20 -27.20
C ALA A 99 -3.69 -8.42 -26.74
N SER A 100 -2.50 -8.21 -26.17
CA SER A 100 -1.60 -9.26 -25.69
C SER A 100 -1.98 -9.74 -24.31
N ARG A 101 -2.34 -11.03 -24.17
CA ARG A 101 -2.65 -11.69 -22.90
C ARG A 101 -1.55 -12.69 -22.54
N ASN A 102 -0.33 -12.22 -22.39
CA ASN A 102 0.78 -13.06 -21.93
C ASN A 102 1.16 -12.68 -20.48
N ASP A 103 0.65 -13.45 -19.53
CA ASP A 103 0.83 -13.19 -18.09
C ASP A 103 2.31 -13.11 -17.67
N ASP A 104 3.17 -13.95 -18.27
CA ASP A 104 4.61 -13.94 -17.97
C ASP A 104 5.30 -12.68 -18.50
N ALA A 105 4.90 -12.18 -19.68
CA ALA A 105 5.43 -10.94 -20.23
C ALA A 105 4.95 -9.74 -19.43
N ASN A 106 3.67 -9.71 -19.05
CA ASN A 106 3.08 -8.65 -18.25
C ASN A 106 3.72 -8.58 -16.85
N SER A 107 3.96 -9.73 -16.19
CA SER A 107 4.65 -9.78 -14.91
C SER A 107 6.07 -9.21 -14.99
N ARG A 108 6.84 -9.59 -16.00
CA ARG A 108 8.20 -9.03 -16.21
C ARG A 108 8.16 -7.53 -16.51
N MET A 109 7.20 -7.07 -17.28
CA MET A 109 7.03 -5.65 -17.59
C MET A 109 6.67 -4.85 -16.33
N LYS A 110 5.79 -5.38 -15.48
CA LYS A 110 5.47 -4.80 -14.16
C LYS A 110 6.70 -4.69 -13.28
N ASP A 111 7.50 -5.76 -13.17
CA ASP A 111 8.71 -5.78 -12.35
C ASP A 111 9.73 -4.76 -12.86
N MET A 112 9.91 -4.66 -14.17
CA MET A 112 10.79 -3.65 -14.78
C MET A 112 10.30 -2.22 -14.51
N LEU A 113 9.00 -1.98 -14.61
CA LEU A 113 8.39 -0.69 -14.31
C LEU A 113 8.59 -0.33 -12.84
N GLN A 114 8.28 -1.25 -11.94
CA GLN A 114 8.48 -1.07 -10.49
C GLN A 114 9.94 -0.74 -10.14
N GLN A 115 10.90 -1.50 -10.66
CA GLN A 115 12.32 -1.25 -10.42
C GLN A 115 12.77 0.11 -10.96
N ASN A 116 12.33 0.50 -12.15
CA ASN A 116 12.69 1.78 -12.73
C ASN A 116 12.07 2.96 -11.97
N ILE A 117 10.82 2.85 -11.53
CA ILE A 117 10.19 3.85 -10.66
C ILE A 117 11.01 3.96 -9.38
N GLN A 118 11.31 2.85 -8.72
CA GLN A 118 12.06 2.85 -7.45
C GLN A 118 13.43 3.52 -7.55
N VAL A 119 14.17 3.29 -8.64
CA VAL A 119 15.50 3.90 -8.86
C VAL A 119 15.42 5.40 -9.14
N ASN A 120 14.36 5.86 -9.82
CA ASN A 120 14.18 7.26 -10.20
C ASN A 120 13.33 8.06 -9.19
N LEU A 121 12.89 7.43 -8.10
CA LEU A 121 12.06 8.05 -7.09
C LEU A 121 12.90 9.01 -6.24
N HIS A 122 12.62 10.30 -6.37
CA HIS A 122 13.25 11.36 -5.57
C HIS A 122 12.18 12.17 -4.83
N GLY A 123 12.55 12.80 -3.73
CA GLY A 123 11.64 13.68 -2.99
C GLY A 123 10.60 12.94 -2.14
N VAL A 124 10.82 11.66 -1.83
CA VAL A 124 9.99 10.95 -0.84
C VAL A 124 10.27 11.53 0.54
N VAL A 125 9.22 11.98 1.21
CA VAL A 125 9.30 12.56 2.55
C VAL A 125 8.57 11.63 3.52
N VAL A 126 9.23 11.32 4.63
CA VAL A 126 8.59 10.62 5.74
C VAL A 126 7.68 11.61 6.46
N GLY A 127 6.41 11.27 6.53
CA GLY A 127 5.40 12.02 7.28
C GLY A 127 5.31 11.54 8.73
N GLU A 128 4.14 11.07 9.13
CA GLU A 128 3.89 10.60 10.48
C GLU A 128 4.47 9.20 10.75
N LYS A 129 4.82 8.96 12.00
CA LYS A 129 5.30 7.67 12.51
C LYS A 129 4.52 7.32 13.76
N TYR A 130 4.03 6.10 13.80
CA TYR A 130 3.40 5.51 14.97
C TYR A 130 4.10 4.22 15.36
N TRP A 131 4.20 3.96 16.65
CA TRP A 131 4.65 2.66 17.14
C TRP A 131 3.92 2.31 18.45
N GLU A 132 3.77 1.02 18.67
CA GLU A 132 3.32 0.46 19.94
C GLU A 132 4.12 -0.79 20.29
N LYS A 133 4.37 -0.95 21.59
CA LYS A 133 4.99 -2.14 22.14
C LYS A 133 3.89 -3.11 22.54
N ARG A 134 3.92 -4.30 21.99
CA ARG A 134 2.95 -5.37 22.21
C ARG A 134 3.57 -6.50 22.99
N ALA A 135 2.97 -6.87 24.14
CA ALA A 135 3.28 -8.10 24.85
C ALA A 135 2.28 -9.17 24.38
N TYR A 136 2.75 -10.08 23.54
CA TYR A 136 1.99 -11.22 23.07
C TYR A 136 1.92 -12.27 24.16
N LYS A 137 0.74 -12.87 24.36
CA LYS A 137 0.47 -13.78 25.47
C LYS A 137 -0.12 -15.09 24.95
N LYS A 138 0.49 -16.22 25.34
CA LYS A 138 -0.02 -17.55 25.00
C LYS A 138 -1.44 -17.76 25.51
N GLU A 139 -1.74 -17.25 26.70
CA GLU A 139 -3.09 -17.28 27.31
C GLU A 139 -4.15 -16.49 26.52
N MET A 140 -3.72 -15.56 25.64
CA MET A 140 -4.58 -14.78 24.77
C MET A 140 -4.64 -15.33 23.32
N GLY A 141 -3.93 -16.43 23.03
CA GLY A 141 -3.93 -17.08 21.73
C GLY A 141 -2.65 -16.92 20.91
N ALA A 142 -1.62 -16.24 21.42
CA ALA A 142 -0.32 -16.21 20.77
C ALA A 142 0.38 -17.58 20.86
N GLU A 143 1.25 -17.89 19.89
CA GLU A 143 2.00 -19.14 19.87
C GLU A 143 2.91 -19.30 21.11
N LYS A 144 3.49 -18.18 21.55
CA LYS A 144 4.32 -18.09 22.76
C LYS A 144 4.31 -16.69 23.34
N ASP A 145 4.75 -16.55 24.59
CA ASP A 145 4.98 -15.25 25.20
C ASP A 145 6.21 -14.57 24.59
N TYR A 146 6.03 -13.35 24.04
CA TYR A 146 7.12 -12.51 23.56
C TYR A 146 6.69 -11.07 23.52
N THR A 147 7.65 -10.18 23.29
CA THR A 147 7.40 -8.75 23.13
C THR A 147 7.96 -8.28 21.80
N ALA A 148 7.18 -7.47 21.07
CA ALA A 148 7.61 -6.84 19.82
C ALA A 148 7.02 -5.45 19.69
N TYR A 149 7.62 -4.65 18.82
CA TYR A 149 7.07 -3.37 18.37
C TYR A 149 6.30 -3.56 17.06
N LYS A 150 5.10 -3.02 17.00
CA LYS A 150 4.35 -2.77 15.76
C LYS A 150 4.57 -1.31 15.40
N CYS A 151 4.98 -1.04 14.17
CA CYS A 151 5.29 0.29 13.70
C CYS A 151 4.54 0.55 12.41
N ASP A 152 3.97 1.73 12.28
CA ASP A 152 3.33 2.22 11.08
C ASP A 152 4.00 3.53 10.67
N VAL A 153 4.27 3.68 9.38
CA VAL A 153 4.90 4.87 8.81
C VAL A 153 4.13 5.29 7.57
N VAL A 154 3.83 6.56 7.46
CA VAL A 154 3.37 7.17 6.24
C VAL A 154 4.50 7.91 5.57
N VAL A 155 4.65 7.70 4.27
CA VAL A 155 5.50 8.50 3.40
C VAL A 155 4.63 9.25 2.41
N LYS A 156 5.11 10.40 1.94
CA LYS A 156 4.47 11.17 0.89
C LYS A 156 5.47 11.52 -0.21
N ILE A 157 4.95 11.66 -1.41
CA ILE A 157 5.67 12.14 -2.59
C ILE A 157 4.78 13.11 -3.34
N THR A 158 5.36 14.17 -3.89
CA THR A 158 4.60 15.09 -4.73
C THR A 158 4.22 14.42 -6.04
N LYS A 159 3.03 14.73 -6.55
CA LYS A 159 2.57 14.25 -7.86
C LYS A 159 3.52 14.68 -8.98
N ALA A 160 4.11 15.87 -8.87
CA ALA A 160 5.12 16.36 -9.80
C ALA A 160 6.37 15.47 -9.82
N ALA A 161 6.96 15.15 -8.65
CA ALA A 161 8.14 14.28 -8.57
C ALA A 161 7.85 12.85 -9.09
N LEU A 162 6.62 12.37 -8.88
CA LEU A 162 6.18 11.10 -9.41
C LEU A 162 6.06 11.14 -10.96
N ALA A 163 5.47 12.20 -11.50
CA ALA A 163 5.39 12.42 -12.95
C ALA A 163 6.79 12.48 -13.59
N ASP A 164 7.73 13.19 -12.97
CA ASP A 164 9.12 13.26 -13.46
C ASP A 164 9.81 11.88 -13.46
N ALA A 165 9.61 11.08 -12.41
CA ALA A 165 10.14 9.71 -12.37
C ALA A 165 9.59 8.82 -13.49
N LEU A 166 8.31 8.97 -13.84
CA LEU A 166 7.66 8.25 -14.94
C LEU A 166 8.14 8.72 -16.32
N GLU A 167 8.36 10.01 -16.51
CA GLU A 167 8.95 10.53 -17.74
C GLU A 167 10.39 9.99 -17.95
N MET A 168 11.18 9.90 -16.88
CA MET A 168 12.50 9.28 -16.94
C MET A 168 12.43 7.79 -17.29
N TYR A 169 11.47 7.05 -16.73
CA TYR A 169 11.20 5.67 -17.10
C TYR A 169 10.89 5.56 -18.60
N LYS A 170 9.96 6.38 -19.09
CA LYS A 170 9.57 6.42 -20.50
C LYS A 170 10.77 6.65 -21.40
N ALA A 171 11.58 7.67 -21.12
CA ALA A 171 12.75 8.01 -21.93
C ALA A 171 13.80 6.88 -21.99
N LYS A 172 13.95 6.12 -20.90
CA LYS A 172 14.97 5.06 -20.78
C LYS A 172 14.48 3.70 -21.29
N THR A 173 13.28 3.29 -20.90
CA THR A 173 12.79 1.91 -21.04
C THR A 173 11.99 1.69 -22.33
N MET A 174 11.33 2.73 -22.86
CA MET A 174 10.59 2.62 -24.11
C MET A 174 11.48 2.32 -25.34
N ARG A 175 12.80 2.46 -25.20
CA ARG A 175 13.75 2.07 -26.25
C ARG A 175 13.86 0.55 -26.42
N THR A 176 13.55 -0.22 -25.40
CA THR A 176 13.65 -1.68 -25.38
C THR A 176 12.36 -2.39 -25.78
N LEU A 177 11.21 -1.74 -25.65
CA LEU A 177 9.93 -2.25 -26.11
C LEU A 177 9.74 -2.05 -27.61
N LYS A 178 9.01 -2.96 -28.27
CA LYS A 178 8.74 -2.94 -29.71
C LYS A 178 7.26 -3.13 -29.99
N GLY A 179 6.83 -2.67 -31.19
CA GLY A 179 5.47 -2.92 -31.69
C GLY A 179 4.36 -2.29 -30.89
N GLU A 180 3.23 -2.99 -30.84
CA GLU A 180 1.99 -2.53 -30.19
C GLU A 180 2.14 -2.37 -28.68
N ASP A 181 2.90 -3.25 -28.02
CA ASP A 181 3.14 -3.16 -26.57
C ASP A 181 3.83 -1.87 -26.18
N LYS A 182 4.75 -1.37 -27.03
CA LYS A 182 5.40 -0.07 -26.83
C LYS A 182 4.40 1.07 -26.88
N ALA A 183 3.50 1.06 -27.84
CA ALA A 183 2.51 2.11 -28.02
C ALA A 183 1.51 2.10 -26.84
N ALA A 184 0.99 0.93 -26.48
CA ALA A 184 0.05 0.76 -25.37
C ALA A 184 0.66 1.17 -24.02
N MET A 185 1.91 0.75 -23.72
CA MET A 185 2.60 1.13 -22.49
C MET A 185 2.90 2.64 -22.46
N SER A 186 3.33 3.22 -23.60
CA SER A 186 3.55 4.67 -23.68
C SER A 186 2.27 5.42 -23.37
N GLN A 187 1.15 5.01 -23.94
CA GLN A 187 -0.15 5.62 -23.70
C GLN A 187 -0.60 5.48 -22.25
N ALA A 188 -0.43 4.30 -21.64
CA ALA A 188 -0.76 4.07 -20.24
C ALA A 188 0.03 5.01 -19.31
N VAL A 189 1.34 5.16 -19.54
CA VAL A 189 2.19 6.07 -18.77
C VAL A 189 1.79 7.53 -19.01
N ASP A 190 1.51 7.94 -20.27
CA ASP A 190 1.13 9.31 -20.61
C ASP A 190 -0.19 9.71 -19.97
N ASN A 191 -1.18 8.84 -20.00
CA ASN A 191 -2.46 9.07 -19.34
C ASN A 191 -2.26 9.24 -17.84
N TYR A 192 -1.50 8.37 -17.21
CA TYR A 192 -1.21 8.43 -15.79
C TYR A 192 -0.49 9.72 -15.38
N VAL A 193 0.50 10.16 -16.15
CA VAL A 193 1.22 11.43 -15.95
C VAL A 193 0.29 12.63 -16.15
N ALA A 194 -0.61 12.57 -17.13
CA ALA A 194 -1.60 13.62 -17.36
C ALA A 194 -2.55 13.77 -16.16
N ASP A 195 -3.04 12.65 -15.61
CA ASP A 195 -3.92 12.64 -14.43
C ASP A 195 -3.20 13.22 -13.20
N LEU A 196 -1.93 12.84 -12.97
CA LEU A 196 -1.12 13.41 -11.88
C LEU A 196 -0.98 14.94 -11.99
N ARG A 197 -0.89 15.47 -13.21
CA ARG A 197 -0.74 16.90 -13.48
C ARG A 197 -2.06 17.67 -13.44
N ALA A 198 -3.17 17.05 -13.82
CA ALA A 198 -4.49 17.66 -13.84
C ALA A 198 -5.07 17.89 -12.43
N GLU A 199 -4.66 17.08 -11.46
CA GLU A 199 -5.10 17.17 -10.06
C GLU A 199 -4.27 18.15 -9.20
N ASN A 200 -3.33 18.89 -9.80
CA ASN A 200 -2.50 19.89 -9.09
C ASN A 200 -3.19 21.28 -9.05
#